data_3aa2fafc1f2ac1147c86b374e1a003b5
#
_entry.id   3aa2fafc1f2ac1147c86b374e1a003b5
#
_cell.length_a   1.000
_cell.length_b   1.000
_cell.length_c   1.000
_cell.angle_alpha   90.00
_cell.angle_beta   90.00
_cell.angle_gamma   90.00
#
_symmetry.space_group_name_H-M   'P 1'
#
loop_
_entity.id
_entity.type
_entity.pdbx_description
1 polymer ?
#
loop_
_entity_poly.entity_id
_entity_poly.type
_entity_poly.pdbx_seq_one_letter_code
_entity_poly.pdbx_strand_id
1 'polypeptide(L)'
;PAAVARLFALKLQAVAAEPGTPTATLQTEANLLLGTVFLTILLTVVFQGGLARRIAEALDVLPMRVLIVGGGRVGLALAERLEDRGENVVIVDDRKESIENARERGFTVHTGDGTDSEVLEAAGADHAKTVIAATGNDDANLLIAQLAGSKFGVDRVITRVNEPSNVDAFEDLGVETVSSSLATAWAIDNSIERPALSNWMTELGRSGDVQEIEVTAEHLTGTTIEELGDEVPSGALIALVSRNGDSRIPEDDFTLEHGDHITVIGQTDAVRTALERWHPHD
;
A
#
# COMPACT_ATOMS: atom_id res chain seq x y z
N PRO A 1 -30.65 -2.14 -16.33
CA PRO A 1 -31.89 -1.33 -16.14
C PRO A 1 -32.28 -0.57 -17.43
N ALA A 2 -31.38 0.21 -18.04
CA ALA A 2 -31.68 1.01 -19.23
C ALA A 2 -32.17 0.19 -20.44
N ALA A 3 -31.60 -0.99 -20.67
CA ALA A 3 -32.01 -1.88 -21.75
C ALA A 3 -33.44 -2.44 -21.55
N VAL A 4 -33.80 -2.75 -20.30
CA VAL A 4 -35.12 -3.26 -19.92
C VAL A 4 -36.17 -2.15 -20.10
N ALA A 5 -35.88 -0.94 -19.66
CA ALA A 5 -36.74 0.22 -19.82
C ALA A 5 -36.98 0.55 -21.31
N ARG A 6 -35.93 0.45 -22.13
CA ARG A 6 -36.05 0.63 -23.58
C ARG A 6 -36.91 -0.46 -24.27
N LEU A 7 -36.77 -1.72 -23.86
CA LEU A 7 -37.56 -2.84 -24.34
C LEU A 7 -39.05 -2.68 -23.96
N PHE A 8 -39.31 -2.20 -22.75
CA PHE A 8 -40.64 -1.94 -22.24
C PHE A 8 -41.31 -0.77 -22.98
N ALA A 9 -40.57 0.32 -23.21
CA ALA A 9 -41.04 1.45 -24.01
C ALA A 9 -41.36 1.07 -25.45
N LEU A 10 -40.54 0.24 -26.10
CA LEU A 10 -40.79 -0.29 -27.43
C LEU A 10 -42.04 -1.20 -27.47
N LYS A 11 -42.26 -2.00 -26.44
CA LYS A 11 -43.47 -2.82 -26.31
C LYS A 11 -44.72 -1.95 -26.12
N LEU A 12 -44.69 -0.90 -25.31
CA LEU A 12 -45.77 0.04 -25.14
C LEU A 12 -46.10 0.81 -26.46
N GLN A 13 -45.09 1.20 -27.21
CA GLN A 13 -45.25 1.80 -28.53
C GLN A 13 -45.89 0.82 -29.54
N ALA A 14 -45.56 -0.46 -29.52
CA ALA A 14 -46.16 -1.48 -30.37
C ALA A 14 -47.66 -1.70 -30.03
N VAL A 15 -48.02 -1.74 -28.74
CA VAL A 15 -49.40 -1.84 -28.24
C VAL A 15 -50.21 -0.58 -28.59
N ALA A 16 -49.59 0.59 -28.55
CA ALA A 16 -50.23 1.86 -28.94
C ALA A 16 -50.53 1.97 -30.45
N ALA A 17 -49.92 1.12 -31.27
CA ALA A 17 -50.15 1.07 -32.72
C ALA A 17 -51.33 0.18 -33.13
N GLU A 18 -51.98 -0.53 -32.19
CA GLU A 18 -53.15 -1.34 -32.48
C GLU A 18 -54.43 -0.49 -32.67
N PRO A 19 -55.29 -0.81 -33.66
CA PRO A 19 -56.53 -0.04 -33.91
C PRO A 19 -57.51 -0.14 -32.74
N GLY A 20 -57.85 1.04 -32.14
CA GLY A 20 -58.75 1.12 -31.00
C GLY A 20 -58.16 1.50 -29.66
N THR A 21 -56.83 1.60 -29.55
CA THR A 21 -56.15 2.03 -28.33
C THR A 21 -56.03 3.57 -28.29
N PRO A 22 -56.22 4.22 -27.13
CA PRO A 22 -56.03 5.66 -26.99
C PRO A 22 -54.53 6.01 -27.04
N THR A 23 -54.03 6.21 -28.26
CA THR A 23 -52.61 6.35 -28.59
C THR A 23 -51.92 7.52 -27.88
N ALA A 24 -52.64 8.64 -27.65
CA ALA A 24 -52.05 9.83 -27.02
C ALA A 24 -51.73 9.63 -25.52
N THR A 25 -52.58 8.90 -24.81
CA THR A 25 -52.39 8.63 -23.37
C THR A 25 -51.23 7.65 -23.14
N LEU A 26 -51.17 6.56 -23.92
CA LEU A 26 -50.10 5.54 -23.83
C LEU A 26 -48.72 6.08 -24.24
N GLN A 27 -48.65 6.98 -25.22
CA GLN A 27 -47.41 7.66 -25.59
C GLN A 27 -46.90 8.60 -24.48
N THR A 28 -47.81 9.32 -23.80
CA THR A 28 -47.48 10.19 -22.67
C THR A 28 -46.96 9.37 -21.47
N GLU A 29 -47.62 8.27 -21.14
CA GLU A 29 -47.22 7.36 -20.08
C GLU A 29 -45.88 6.67 -20.39
N ALA A 30 -45.62 6.26 -21.61
CA ALA A 30 -44.35 5.69 -22.03
C ALA A 30 -43.19 6.70 -21.90
N ASN A 31 -43.40 7.94 -22.27
CA ASN A 31 -42.40 9.02 -22.13
C ASN A 31 -42.16 9.41 -20.68
N LEU A 32 -43.19 9.41 -19.85
CA LEU A 32 -43.09 9.64 -18.40
C LEU A 32 -42.27 8.50 -17.74
N LEU A 33 -42.51 7.27 -18.13
CA LEU A 33 -41.80 6.09 -17.59
C LEU A 33 -40.32 6.11 -18.01
N LEU A 34 -40.03 6.45 -19.27
CA LEU A 34 -38.65 6.63 -19.76
C LEU A 34 -37.94 7.77 -19.01
N GLY A 35 -38.59 8.91 -18.81
CA GLY A 35 -38.07 10.06 -18.09
C GLY A 35 -37.78 9.72 -16.63
N THR A 36 -38.67 9.00 -15.96
CA THR A 36 -38.53 8.58 -14.57
C THR A 36 -37.37 7.60 -14.38
N VAL A 37 -37.26 6.61 -15.27
CA VAL A 37 -36.17 5.64 -15.23
C VAL A 37 -34.83 6.33 -15.50
N PHE A 38 -34.77 7.23 -16.49
CA PHE A 38 -33.56 7.99 -16.79
C PHE A 38 -33.15 8.89 -15.63
N LEU A 39 -34.10 9.58 -15.01
CA LEU A 39 -33.87 10.43 -13.83
C LEU A 39 -33.37 9.59 -12.62
N THR A 40 -33.99 8.43 -12.42
CA THR A 40 -33.57 7.52 -11.34
C THR A 40 -32.15 7.01 -11.55
N ILE A 41 -31.78 6.61 -12.78
CA ILE A 41 -30.42 6.18 -13.11
C ILE A 41 -29.43 7.35 -12.89
N LEU A 42 -29.77 8.55 -13.38
CA LEU A 42 -28.94 9.73 -13.22
C LEU A 42 -28.71 10.07 -11.74
N LEU A 43 -29.79 10.10 -10.94
CA LEU A 43 -29.73 10.33 -9.50
C LEU A 43 -28.91 9.26 -8.80
N THR A 44 -29.08 7.99 -9.15
CA THR A 44 -28.32 6.88 -8.55
C THR A 44 -26.82 6.99 -8.87
N VAL A 45 -26.46 7.30 -10.11
CA VAL A 45 -25.05 7.47 -10.51
C VAL A 45 -24.41 8.67 -9.80
N VAL A 46 -25.12 9.82 -9.74
CA VAL A 46 -24.63 11.01 -9.04
C VAL A 46 -24.49 10.76 -7.53
N PHE A 47 -25.49 10.09 -6.94
CA PHE A 47 -25.48 9.78 -5.51
C PHE A 47 -24.40 8.75 -5.16
N GLN A 48 -24.29 7.66 -5.93
CA GLN A 48 -23.25 6.64 -5.73
C GLN A 48 -21.84 7.21 -5.96
N GLY A 49 -21.64 8.00 -7.04
CA GLY A 49 -20.34 8.61 -7.33
C GLY A 49 -19.93 9.65 -6.30
N GLY A 50 -20.89 10.47 -5.81
CA GLY A 50 -20.60 11.51 -4.81
C GLY A 50 -20.46 10.99 -3.37
N LEU A 51 -21.23 9.96 -3.00
CA LEU A 51 -21.19 9.38 -1.66
C LEU A 51 -20.10 8.32 -1.49
N ALA A 52 -19.75 7.58 -2.54
CA ALA A 52 -18.78 6.51 -2.47
C ALA A 52 -17.42 7.00 -1.93
N ARG A 53 -16.98 8.16 -2.39
CA ARG A 53 -15.74 8.76 -1.90
C ARG A 53 -15.84 9.15 -0.42
N ARG A 54 -16.94 9.79 0.00
CA ARG A 54 -17.13 10.18 1.42
C ARG A 54 -17.31 8.97 2.34
N ILE A 55 -17.93 7.91 1.84
CA ILE A 55 -18.08 6.66 2.59
C ILE A 55 -16.73 5.96 2.69
N ALA A 56 -15.92 5.94 1.62
CA ALA A 56 -14.57 5.39 1.64
C ALA A 56 -13.65 6.17 2.60
N GLU A 57 -13.76 7.50 2.62
CA GLU A 57 -13.05 8.37 3.57
C GLU A 57 -13.52 8.13 5.02
N ALA A 58 -14.81 7.95 5.26
CA ALA A 58 -15.37 7.73 6.60
C ALA A 58 -15.16 6.30 7.14
N LEU A 59 -14.94 5.32 6.26
CA LEU A 59 -14.66 3.92 6.61
C LEU A 59 -13.17 3.61 6.61
N ASP A 60 -12.32 4.63 6.39
CA ASP A 60 -10.84 4.49 6.29
C ASP A 60 -10.40 3.41 5.28
N VAL A 61 -11.20 3.21 4.21
CA VAL A 61 -10.94 2.25 3.13
C VAL A 61 -10.12 2.88 2.00
N LEU A 62 -9.62 4.10 2.20
CA LEU A 62 -8.65 4.68 1.26
C LEU A 62 -7.36 3.85 1.33
N PRO A 63 -6.80 3.43 0.18
CA PRO A 63 -5.56 2.68 0.19
C PRO A 63 -4.51 3.52 0.93
N MET A 64 -3.96 2.95 1.99
CA MET A 64 -2.93 3.56 2.81
C MET A 64 -1.79 4.05 1.90
N ARG A 65 -1.50 5.34 1.95
CA ARG A 65 -0.50 5.96 1.07
C ARG A 65 0.86 5.94 1.71
N VAL A 66 1.87 5.70 0.89
CA VAL A 66 3.25 6.00 1.26
C VAL A 66 3.60 7.37 0.68
N LEU A 67 3.96 8.31 1.54
CA LEU A 67 4.38 9.65 1.14
C LEU A 67 5.90 9.71 1.14
N ILE A 68 6.51 9.98 -0.02
CA ILE A 68 7.95 10.16 -0.16
C ILE A 68 8.25 11.64 -0.36
N VAL A 69 8.99 12.22 0.56
CA VAL A 69 9.45 13.61 0.46
C VAL A 69 10.88 13.61 -0.05
N GLY A 70 11.05 14.08 -1.29
CA GLY A 70 12.30 14.04 -2.03
C GLY A 70 12.23 13.06 -3.22
N GLY A 71 11.83 13.55 -4.38
CA GLY A 71 11.73 12.82 -5.66
C GLY A 71 13.08 12.68 -6.39
N GLY A 72 14.20 12.74 -5.67
CA GLY A 72 15.52 12.48 -6.22
C GLY A 72 15.76 11.01 -6.55
N ARG A 73 17.01 10.66 -6.91
CA ARG A 73 17.36 9.29 -7.32
C ARG A 73 16.93 8.21 -6.32
N VAL A 74 17.10 8.46 -5.03
CA VAL A 74 16.75 7.48 -3.99
C VAL A 74 15.22 7.40 -3.82
N GLY A 75 14.55 8.56 -3.69
CA GLY A 75 13.10 8.59 -3.51
C GLY A 75 12.36 7.99 -4.71
N LEU A 76 12.82 8.27 -5.93
CA LEU A 76 12.20 7.71 -7.14
C LEU A 76 12.41 6.20 -7.27
N ALA A 77 13.64 5.71 -7.00
CA ALA A 77 13.90 4.26 -7.00
C ALA A 77 13.12 3.51 -5.91
N LEU A 78 12.86 4.16 -4.77
CA LEU A 78 12.03 3.61 -3.72
C LEU A 78 10.55 3.60 -4.13
N ALA A 79 10.08 4.70 -4.76
CA ALA A 79 8.72 4.79 -5.28
C ALA A 79 8.39 3.66 -6.26
N GLU A 80 9.29 3.37 -7.20
CA GLU A 80 9.14 2.27 -8.15
C GLU A 80 8.97 0.92 -7.43
N ARG A 81 9.83 0.63 -6.46
CA ARG A 81 9.77 -0.63 -5.71
C ARG A 81 8.50 -0.80 -4.86
N LEU A 82 8.00 0.30 -4.30
CA LEU A 82 6.77 0.28 -3.51
C LEU A 82 5.53 0.12 -4.41
N GLU A 83 5.52 0.80 -5.56
CA GLU A 83 4.43 0.64 -6.54
C GLU A 83 4.38 -0.78 -7.13
N ASP A 84 5.53 -1.39 -7.42
CA ASP A 84 5.64 -2.80 -7.86
C ASP A 84 5.05 -3.79 -6.84
N ARG A 85 5.02 -3.40 -5.56
CA ARG A 85 4.38 -4.16 -4.47
C ARG A 85 2.90 -3.81 -4.26
N GLY A 86 2.35 -2.92 -5.08
CA GLY A 86 0.96 -2.49 -5.01
C GLY A 86 0.69 -1.35 -4.02
N GLU A 87 1.73 -0.73 -3.45
CA GLU A 87 1.55 0.42 -2.58
C GLU A 87 1.18 1.68 -3.37
N ASN A 88 0.31 2.50 -2.81
CA ASN A 88 -0.05 3.79 -3.41
C ASN A 88 0.95 4.87 -2.97
N VAL A 89 1.81 5.30 -3.88
CA VAL A 89 2.89 6.23 -3.60
C VAL A 89 2.57 7.65 -4.07
N VAL A 90 2.82 8.62 -3.19
CA VAL A 90 2.79 10.05 -3.51
C VAL A 90 4.17 10.64 -3.27
N ILE A 91 4.68 11.45 -4.19
CA ILE A 91 5.99 12.09 -4.10
C ILE A 91 5.81 13.61 -3.87
N VAL A 92 6.59 14.19 -2.97
CA VAL A 92 6.72 15.64 -2.79
C VAL A 92 8.14 16.06 -3.16
N ASP A 93 8.29 17.03 -4.05
CA ASP A 93 9.58 17.66 -4.40
C ASP A 93 9.34 19.09 -4.89
N ASP A 94 10.31 19.97 -4.72
CA ASP A 94 10.28 21.36 -5.19
C ASP A 94 11.08 21.58 -6.49
N ARG A 95 11.93 20.62 -6.85
CA ARG A 95 12.81 20.71 -8.02
C ARG A 95 12.10 20.26 -9.30
N LYS A 96 12.05 21.15 -10.26
CA LYS A 96 11.38 20.93 -11.53
C LYS A 96 11.81 19.63 -12.24
N GLU A 97 13.10 19.33 -12.28
CA GLU A 97 13.65 18.11 -12.92
C GLU A 97 13.15 16.83 -12.23
N SER A 98 13.16 16.80 -10.89
CA SER A 98 12.65 15.66 -10.12
C SER A 98 11.16 15.44 -10.36
N ILE A 99 10.37 16.53 -10.37
CA ILE A 99 8.93 16.51 -10.59
C ILE A 99 8.59 15.99 -12.00
N GLU A 100 9.27 16.50 -13.03
CA GLU A 100 9.05 16.06 -14.41
C GLU A 100 9.39 14.58 -14.56
N ASN A 101 10.55 14.14 -14.07
CA ASN A 101 10.97 12.74 -14.13
C ASN A 101 9.99 11.79 -13.41
N ALA A 102 9.51 12.16 -12.22
CA ALA A 102 8.54 11.35 -11.48
C ALA A 102 7.19 11.27 -12.20
N ARG A 103 6.71 12.39 -12.78
CA ARG A 103 5.46 12.42 -13.57
C ARG A 103 5.54 11.61 -14.85
N GLU A 104 6.68 11.66 -15.57
CA GLU A 104 6.93 10.85 -16.78
C GLU A 104 6.86 9.34 -16.48
N ARG A 105 7.21 8.94 -15.27
CA ARG A 105 7.10 7.55 -14.79
C ARG A 105 5.72 7.17 -14.24
N GLY A 106 4.77 8.12 -14.23
CA GLY A 106 3.38 7.87 -13.84
C GLY A 106 3.05 8.19 -12.37
N PHE A 107 4.01 8.65 -11.57
CA PHE A 107 3.77 8.94 -10.15
C PHE A 107 2.91 10.18 -9.93
N THR A 108 2.11 10.13 -8.87
CA THR A 108 1.44 11.32 -8.33
C THR A 108 2.47 12.20 -7.63
N VAL A 109 2.60 13.46 -8.08
CA VAL A 109 3.61 14.39 -7.55
C VAL A 109 2.94 15.67 -7.06
N HIS A 110 3.12 15.98 -5.79
CA HIS A 110 2.85 17.28 -5.21
C HIS A 110 4.08 18.16 -5.28
N THR A 111 3.92 19.36 -5.84
CA THR A 111 5.01 20.31 -6.00
C THR A 111 5.06 21.24 -4.80
N GLY A 112 6.18 21.29 -4.10
CA GLY A 112 6.40 22.20 -2.99
C GLY A 112 7.55 21.79 -2.09
N ASP A 113 7.87 22.67 -1.14
CA ASP A 113 8.87 22.40 -0.11
C ASP A 113 8.27 21.45 0.93
N GLY A 114 8.87 20.26 1.07
CA GLY A 114 8.42 19.26 2.03
C GLY A 114 8.61 19.64 3.50
N THR A 115 9.32 20.72 3.80
CA THR A 115 9.41 21.29 5.15
C THR A 115 8.22 22.18 5.50
N ASP A 116 7.36 22.49 4.50
CA ASP A 116 6.12 23.22 4.72
C ASP A 116 4.99 22.25 5.06
N SER A 117 4.39 22.47 6.22
CA SER A 117 3.29 21.62 6.70
C SER A 117 2.02 21.68 5.83
N GLU A 118 1.76 22.80 5.14
CA GLU A 118 0.61 22.92 4.22
C GLU A 118 0.84 22.06 2.96
N VAL A 119 2.08 21.98 2.49
CA VAL A 119 2.46 21.12 1.36
C VAL A 119 2.30 19.65 1.72
N LEU A 120 2.75 19.25 2.93
CA LEU A 120 2.60 17.87 3.40
C LEU A 120 1.13 17.50 3.58
N GLU A 121 0.31 18.39 4.15
CA GLU A 121 -1.14 18.20 4.30
C GLU A 121 -1.82 18.06 2.95
N ALA A 122 -1.52 18.94 1.98
CA ALA A 122 -2.04 18.86 0.62
C ALA A 122 -1.61 17.57 -0.11
N ALA A 123 -0.47 17.00 0.22
CA ALA A 123 0.01 15.71 -0.29
C ALA A 123 -0.64 14.52 0.42
N GLY A 124 -1.41 14.72 1.50
CA GLY A 124 -2.15 13.72 2.25
C GLY A 124 -1.33 13.05 3.36
N ALA A 125 -0.43 13.80 4.00
CA ALA A 125 0.38 13.30 5.13
C ALA A 125 -0.48 12.83 6.31
N ASP A 126 -1.63 13.46 6.53
CA ASP A 126 -2.64 13.14 7.55
C ASP A 126 -3.33 11.77 7.36
N HIS A 127 -3.21 11.20 6.16
CA HIS A 127 -3.76 9.89 5.79
C HIS A 127 -2.67 8.91 5.34
N ALA A 128 -1.39 9.27 5.52
CA ALA A 128 -0.28 8.40 5.15
C ALA A 128 -0.02 7.36 6.23
N LYS A 129 0.11 6.08 5.84
CA LYS A 129 0.60 5.02 6.73
C LYS A 129 2.08 5.20 7.03
N THR A 130 2.83 5.65 6.02
CA THR A 130 4.27 5.79 6.12
C THR A 130 4.70 7.08 5.43
N VAL A 131 5.54 7.86 6.10
CA VAL A 131 6.23 9.01 5.51
C VAL A 131 7.72 8.72 5.43
N ILE A 132 8.32 8.96 4.28
CA ILE A 132 9.74 8.75 4.04
C ILE A 132 10.39 10.08 3.65
N ALA A 133 11.24 10.60 4.51
CA ALA A 133 12.06 11.78 4.24
C ALA A 133 13.34 11.35 3.52
N ALA A 134 13.44 11.63 2.22
CA ALA A 134 14.52 11.14 1.36
C ALA A 134 15.22 12.26 0.58
N THR A 135 15.21 13.49 1.11
CA THR A 135 15.90 14.63 0.47
C THR A 135 17.43 14.54 0.61
N GLY A 136 18.14 15.42 -0.04
CA GLY A 136 19.59 15.54 0.09
C GLY A 136 20.07 16.34 1.31
N ASN A 137 19.15 16.83 2.16
CA ASN A 137 19.46 17.69 3.30
C ASN A 137 18.94 17.06 4.58
N ASP A 138 19.82 16.80 5.54
CA ASP A 138 19.47 16.13 6.81
C ASP A 138 18.59 16.99 7.70
N ASP A 139 18.83 18.32 7.75
CA ASP A 139 17.99 19.24 8.54
C ASP A 139 16.54 19.24 8.02
N ALA A 140 16.38 19.26 6.69
CA ALA A 140 15.06 19.15 6.08
C ALA A 140 14.41 17.79 6.37
N ASN A 141 15.18 16.70 6.28
CA ASN A 141 14.68 15.35 6.55
C ASN A 141 14.22 15.20 8.01
N LEU A 142 14.97 15.76 8.96
CA LEU A 142 14.60 15.78 10.37
C LEU A 142 13.30 16.55 10.60
N LEU A 143 13.17 17.76 10.01
CA LEU A 143 11.97 18.57 10.14
C LEU A 143 10.74 17.87 9.54
N ILE A 144 10.89 17.27 8.37
CA ILE A 144 9.83 16.48 7.73
C ILE A 144 9.39 15.34 8.64
N ALA A 145 10.35 14.61 9.24
CA ALA A 145 10.07 13.52 10.15
C ALA A 145 9.31 13.99 11.40
N GLN A 146 9.72 15.11 11.97
CA GLN A 146 9.04 15.71 13.13
C GLN A 146 7.62 16.18 12.80
N LEU A 147 7.43 16.79 11.63
CA LEU A 147 6.09 17.19 11.17
C LEU A 147 5.20 15.96 10.96
N ALA A 148 5.71 14.93 10.28
CA ALA A 148 4.97 13.70 10.01
C ALA A 148 4.53 12.99 11.30
N GLY A 149 5.44 12.79 12.25
CA GLY A 149 5.14 12.11 13.50
C GLY A 149 4.33 12.98 14.47
N SER A 150 4.76 14.21 14.73
CA SER A 150 4.17 15.03 15.80
C SER A 150 2.92 15.79 15.37
N LYS A 151 2.85 16.30 14.14
CA LYS A 151 1.70 17.08 13.65
C LYS A 151 0.65 16.21 12.99
N PHE A 152 1.06 15.29 12.12
CA PHE A 152 0.15 14.47 11.33
C PHE A 152 -0.14 13.11 11.97
N GLY A 153 0.61 12.70 13.00
CA GLY A 153 0.39 11.44 13.72
C GLY A 153 0.63 10.20 12.87
N VAL A 154 1.58 10.29 11.91
CA VAL A 154 1.92 9.17 11.05
C VAL A 154 2.59 8.06 11.87
N ASP A 155 2.07 6.84 11.76
CA ASP A 155 2.54 5.70 12.56
C ASP A 155 3.99 5.34 12.29
N ARG A 156 4.41 5.41 11.02
CA ARG A 156 5.76 5.06 10.62
C ARG A 156 6.44 6.17 9.83
N VAL A 157 7.54 6.68 10.37
CA VAL A 157 8.34 7.71 9.72
C VAL A 157 9.77 7.21 9.56
N ILE A 158 10.23 7.13 8.30
CA ILE A 158 11.59 6.69 7.96
C ILE A 158 12.35 7.87 7.39
N THR A 159 13.56 8.06 7.84
CA THR A 159 14.39 9.21 7.44
C THR A 159 15.71 8.77 6.86
N ARG A 160 15.99 9.25 5.67
CA ARG A 160 17.32 9.13 5.08
C ARG A 160 18.28 10.10 5.78
N VAL A 161 19.40 9.57 6.26
CA VAL A 161 20.51 10.35 6.80
C VAL A 161 21.65 10.31 5.78
N ASN A 162 22.09 11.48 5.33
CA ASN A 162 23.18 11.62 4.36
C ASN A 162 24.56 11.63 5.05
N GLU A 163 24.66 12.32 6.19
CA GLU A 163 25.86 12.39 6.98
C GLU A 163 25.83 11.39 8.15
N PRO A 164 26.67 10.33 8.16
CA PRO A 164 26.63 9.29 9.17
C PRO A 164 26.72 9.78 10.62
N SER A 165 27.40 10.89 10.87
CA SER A 165 27.53 11.49 12.19
C SER A 165 26.21 12.01 12.78
N ASN A 166 25.17 12.16 11.95
CA ASN A 166 23.85 12.62 12.40
C ASN A 166 22.93 11.44 12.83
N VAL A 167 23.30 10.18 12.58
CA VAL A 167 22.44 9.02 12.84
C VAL A 167 22.04 8.97 14.31
N ASP A 168 22.99 8.97 15.23
CA ASP A 168 22.74 8.89 16.68
C ASP A 168 21.80 10.02 17.16
N ALA A 169 22.01 11.25 16.65
CA ALA A 169 21.17 12.39 17.01
C ALA A 169 19.71 12.25 16.54
N PHE A 170 19.48 11.62 15.39
CA PHE A 170 18.13 11.36 14.87
C PHE A 170 17.46 10.23 15.66
N GLU A 171 18.21 9.17 16.00
CA GLU A 171 17.70 8.04 16.80
C GLU A 171 17.35 8.49 18.23
N ASP A 172 18.14 9.37 18.84
CA ASP A 172 17.83 10.00 20.12
C ASP A 172 16.52 10.81 20.11
N LEU A 173 16.11 11.29 18.93
CA LEU A 173 14.83 11.97 18.72
C LEU A 173 13.68 11.00 18.37
N GLY A 174 13.93 9.69 18.41
CA GLY A 174 12.93 8.66 18.13
C GLY A 174 12.58 8.50 16.65
N VAL A 175 13.48 8.92 15.73
CA VAL A 175 13.25 8.83 14.29
C VAL A 175 13.92 7.57 13.73
N GLU A 176 13.18 6.73 13.01
CA GLU A 176 13.74 5.57 12.30
C GLU A 176 14.67 6.07 11.17
N THR A 177 15.95 5.70 11.20
CA THR A 177 16.97 6.22 10.30
C THR A 177 17.54 5.18 9.34
N VAL A 178 17.85 5.62 8.12
CA VAL A 178 18.63 4.86 7.15
C VAL A 178 19.77 5.73 6.63
N SER A 179 21.01 5.44 7.08
CA SER A 179 22.18 6.13 6.52
C SER A 179 22.53 5.57 5.16
N SER A 180 22.44 6.42 4.13
CA SER A 180 22.73 6.03 2.74
C SER A 180 24.19 5.62 2.52
N SER A 181 25.11 6.27 3.24
CA SER A 181 26.55 5.96 3.16
C SER A 181 26.87 4.63 3.83
N LEU A 182 26.36 4.40 5.04
CA LEU A 182 26.55 3.14 5.77
C LEU A 182 25.87 1.97 5.09
N ALA A 183 24.66 2.14 4.60
CA ALA A 183 23.95 1.11 3.83
C ALA A 183 24.71 0.70 2.55
N THR A 184 25.29 1.69 1.86
CA THR A 184 26.12 1.40 0.67
C THR A 184 27.40 0.67 1.06
N ALA A 185 28.11 1.12 2.11
CA ALA A 185 29.32 0.47 2.58
C ALA A 185 29.04 -0.98 3.01
N TRP A 186 27.95 -1.21 3.74
CA TRP A 186 27.52 -2.54 4.15
C TRP A 186 27.17 -3.44 2.95
N ALA A 187 26.51 -2.91 1.92
CA ALA A 187 26.19 -3.66 0.71
C ALA A 187 27.47 -4.07 -0.06
N ILE A 188 28.46 -3.18 -0.14
CA ILE A 188 29.76 -3.47 -0.75
C ILE A 188 30.52 -4.53 0.09
N ASP A 189 30.59 -4.37 1.42
CA ASP A 189 31.24 -5.32 2.32
C ASP A 189 30.64 -6.73 2.14
N ASN A 190 29.31 -6.84 2.17
CA ASN A 190 28.65 -8.13 1.94
C ASN A 190 28.94 -8.72 0.55
N SER A 191 29.10 -7.89 -0.47
CA SER A 191 29.45 -8.38 -1.81
C SER A 191 30.87 -8.95 -1.86
N ILE A 192 31.78 -8.49 -1.01
CA ILE A 192 33.15 -8.96 -0.91
C ILE A 192 33.25 -10.17 0.02
N GLU A 193 32.78 -10.03 1.26
CA GLU A 193 32.99 -11.01 2.31
C GLU A 193 31.93 -12.15 2.30
N ARG A 194 30.72 -11.85 1.78
CA ARG A 194 29.57 -12.77 1.78
C ARG A 194 28.84 -12.77 0.43
N PRO A 195 29.53 -13.10 -0.67
CA PRO A 195 28.94 -12.99 -2.02
C PRO A 195 27.70 -13.88 -2.20
N ALA A 196 27.64 -15.03 -1.54
CA ALA A 196 26.46 -15.89 -1.58
C ALA A 196 25.23 -15.20 -0.95
N LEU A 197 25.41 -14.53 0.19
CA LEU A 197 24.35 -13.76 0.85
C LEU A 197 23.92 -12.56 0.01
N SER A 198 24.88 -11.81 -0.53
CA SER A 198 24.61 -10.65 -1.39
C SER A 198 23.82 -11.03 -2.66
N ASN A 199 24.22 -12.12 -3.31
CA ASN A 199 23.50 -12.66 -4.46
C ASN A 199 22.08 -13.12 -4.08
N TRP A 200 21.96 -13.84 -2.97
CA TRP A 200 20.66 -14.31 -2.49
C TRP A 200 19.71 -13.16 -2.14
N MET A 201 20.17 -12.10 -1.47
CA MET A 201 19.37 -10.90 -1.20
C MET A 201 18.94 -10.18 -2.49
N THR A 202 19.79 -10.20 -3.53
CA THR A 202 19.46 -9.65 -4.84
C THR A 202 18.40 -10.48 -5.56
N GLU A 203 18.49 -11.81 -5.47
CA GLU A 203 17.50 -12.72 -6.04
C GLU A 203 16.15 -12.64 -5.28
N LEU A 204 16.16 -12.52 -3.94
CA LEU A 204 14.97 -12.25 -3.15
C LEU A 204 14.24 -10.99 -3.63
N GLY A 205 14.96 -9.94 -3.99
CA GLY A 205 14.34 -8.72 -4.52
C GLY A 205 13.76 -8.84 -5.93
N ARG A 206 13.99 -9.97 -6.62
CA ARG A 206 13.53 -10.22 -8.00
C ARG A 206 12.49 -11.34 -8.11
N SER A 207 12.69 -12.44 -7.43
CA SER A 207 11.89 -13.67 -7.55
C SER A 207 11.55 -14.32 -6.22
N GLY A 208 12.07 -13.80 -5.14
CA GLY A 208 11.81 -14.22 -3.77
C GLY A 208 11.07 -13.18 -2.96
N ASP A 209 10.57 -13.62 -1.81
CA ASP A 209 9.89 -12.77 -0.83
C ASP A 209 10.32 -13.16 0.59
N VAL A 210 10.19 -12.20 1.49
CA VAL A 210 10.37 -12.38 2.93
C VAL A 210 9.16 -11.75 3.60
N GLN A 211 8.40 -12.55 4.29
CA GLN A 211 7.20 -12.08 4.99
C GLN A 211 7.24 -12.48 6.45
N GLU A 212 6.72 -11.60 7.28
CA GLU A 212 6.54 -11.81 8.70
C GLU A 212 5.06 -11.96 9.01
N ILE A 213 4.70 -13.01 9.73
CA ILE A 213 3.32 -13.36 10.07
C ILE A 213 3.21 -13.43 11.58
N GLU A 214 2.26 -12.70 12.14
CA GLU A 214 1.90 -12.84 13.55
C GLU A 214 1.03 -14.09 13.75
N VAL A 215 1.36 -14.91 14.72
CA VAL A 215 0.60 -16.10 15.13
C VAL A 215 -0.65 -15.65 15.89
N THR A 216 -1.74 -15.46 15.15
CA THR A 216 -3.05 -15.11 15.70
C THR A 216 -4.08 -16.24 15.55
N ALA A 217 -3.84 -17.13 14.60
CA ALA A 217 -4.71 -18.26 14.30
C ALA A 217 -4.61 -19.35 15.38
N GLU A 218 -5.77 -19.84 15.86
CA GLU A 218 -5.83 -20.87 16.91
C GLU A 218 -5.12 -22.18 16.51
N HIS A 219 -5.17 -22.56 15.23
CA HIS A 219 -4.56 -23.78 14.72
C HIS A 219 -3.01 -23.74 14.70
N LEU A 220 -2.42 -22.56 14.73
CA LEU A 220 -0.96 -22.38 14.80
C LEU A 220 -0.44 -22.36 16.23
N THR A 221 -1.29 -21.97 17.19
CA THR A 221 -0.91 -21.89 18.60
C THR A 221 -0.77 -23.29 19.19
N GLY A 222 0.39 -23.59 19.73
CA GLY A 222 0.73 -24.91 20.26
C GLY A 222 1.32 -25.89 19.25
N THR A 223 1.44 -25.50 17.97
CA THR A 223 2.07 -26.30 16.91
C THR A 223 3.59 -26.17 16.99
N THR A 224 4.33 -27.24 16.73
CA THR A 224 5.79 -27.20 16.64
C THR A 224 6.27 -26.73 15.27
N ILE A 225 7.53 -26.29 15.18
CA ILE A 225 8.13 -25.90 13.90
C ILE A 225 8.24 -27.12 12.96
N GLU A 226 8.47 -28.32 13.48
CA GLU A 226 8.47 -29.56 12.69
C GLU A 226 7.10 -29.79 12.02
N GLU A 227 6.01 -29.72 12.80
CA GLU A 227 4.65 -29.88 12.29
C GLU A 227 4.29 -28.79 11.27
N LEU A 228 4.65 -27.53 11.55
CA LEU A 228 4.42 -26.42 10.65
C LEU A 228 5.29 -26.54 9.38
N GLY A 229 6.52 -27.08 9.50
CA GLY A 229 7.45 -27.31 8.40
C GLY A 229 6.88 -28.23 7.33
N ASP A 230 6.09 -29.22 7.70
CA ASP A 230 5.40 -30.13 6.77
C ASP A 230 4.34 -29.40 5.92
N GLU A 231 3.83 -28.27 6.39
CA GLU A 231 2.86 -27.43 5.67
C GLU A 231 3.52 -26.37 4.78
N VAL A 232 4.83 -26.10 4.96
CA VAL A 232 5.57 -25.11 4.17
C VAL A 232 5.66 -25.56 2.73
N PRO A 233 5.22 -24.75 1.75
CA PRO A 233 5.34 -25.10 0.35
C PRO A 233 6.80 -25.27 -0.11
N SER A 234 7.04 -26.18 -1.05
CA SER A 234 8.35 -26.31 -1.67
C SER A 234 8.83 -24.98 -2.26
N GLY A 235 10.02 -24.54 -1.89
CA GLY A 235 10.60 -23.26 -2.30
C GLY A 235 10.44 -22.14 -1.25
N ALA A 236 9.88 -22.44 -0.08
CA ALA A 236 9.90 -21.56 1.09
C ALA A 236 10.49 -22.29 2.31
N LEU A 237 10.88 -21.54 3.33
CA LEU A 237 11.33 -22.02 4.62
C LEU A 237 10.99 -21.03 5.73
N ILE A 238 10.84 -21.53 6.95
CA ILE A 238 10.77 -20.70 8.16
C ILE A 238 12.19 -20.34 8.56
N ALA A 239 12.52 -19.07 8.52
CA ALA A 239 13.87 -18.58 8.81
C ALA A 239 14.06 -18.15 10.25
N LEU A 240 13.07 -17.43 10.81
CA LEU A 240 13.13 -16.89 12.17
C LEU A 240 11.78 -17.02 12.85
N VAL A 241 11.83 -17.10 14.19
CA VAL A 241 10.68 -16.85 15.05
C VAL A 241 11.07 -15.78 16.06
N SER A 242 10.21 -14.76 16.21
CA SER A 242 10.37 -13.70 17.18
C SER A 242 9.31 -13.81 18.28
N ARG A 243 9.73 -13.76 19.53
CA ARG A 243 8.88 -13.73 20.73
C ARG A 243 9.32 -12.60 21.65
N ASN A 244 8.42 -11.66 21.94
CA ASN A 244 8.70 -10.48 22.79
C ASN A 244 9.90 -9.64 22.32
N GLY A 245 10.12 -9.56 21.00
CA GLY A 245 11.23 -8.82 20.39
C GLY A 245 12.55 -9.62 20.26
N ASP A 246 12.63 -10.83 20.82
CA ASP A 246 13.79 -11.71 20.66
C ASP A 246 13.60 -12.61 19.43
N SER A 247 14.42 -12.41 18.40
CA SER A 247 14.42 -13.23 17.17
C SER A 247 15.45 -14.34 17.24
N ARG A 248 15.05 -15.55 16.85
CA ARG A 248 15.93 -16.71 16.79
C ARG A 248 15.63 -17.60 15.59
N ILE A 249 16.62 -18.36 15.16
CA ILE A 249 16.39 -19.51 14.27
C ILE A 249 15.73 -20.59 15.12
N PRO A 250 14.50 -21.01 14.79
CA PRO A 250 13.81 -21.99 15.63
C PRO A 250 14.40 -23.39 15.46
N GLU A 251 14.37 -24.18 16.53
CA GLU A 251 14.59 -25.61 16.49
C GLU A 251 13.28 -26.35 16.16
N ASP A 252 13.35 -27.59 15.70
CA ASP A 252 12.18 -28.35 15.23
C ASP A 252 11.11 -28.52 16.31
N ASP A 253 11.52 -28.64 17.58
CA ASP A 253 10.65 -28.79 18.77
C ASP A 253 10.14 -27.47 19.34
N PHE A 254 10.50 -26.32 18.72
CA PHE A 254 10.03 -25.02 19.17
C PHE A 254 8.51 -24.93 18.96
N THR A 255 7.80 -24.71 20.07
CA THR A 255 6.33 -24.58 20.06
C THR A 255 5.91 -23.12 19.95
N LEU A 256 5.06 -22.84 18.98
CA LEU A 256 4.52 -21.50 18.74
C LEU A 256 3.49 -21.10 19.78
N GLU A 257 3.52 -19.82 20.18
CA GLU A 257 2.54 -19.20 21.06
C GLU A 257 1.82 -18.05 20.33
N HIS A 258 0.64 -17.71 20.81
CA HIS A 258 -0.09 -16.54 20.31
C HIS A 258 0.75 -15.26 20.47
N GLY A 259 0.85 -14.46 19.41
CA GLY A 259 1.67 -13.25 19.37
C GLY A 259 3.13 -13.46 18.97
N ASP A 260 3.55 -14.71 18.69
CA ASP A 260 4.83 -14.96 18.03
C ASP A 260 4.81 -14.42 16.59
N HIS A 261 5.96 -14.03 16.08
CA HIS A 261 6.11 -13.64 14.69
C HIS A 261 6.99 -14.65 13.95
N ILE A 262 6.48 -15.20 12.85
CA ILE A 262 7.19 -16.17 12.01
C ILE A 262 7.69 -15.46 10.76
N THR A 263 8.98 -15.49 10.49
CA THR A 263 9.57 -15.00 9.25
C THR A 263 9.72 -16.13 8.25
N VAL A 264 9.00 -16.04 7.14
CA VAL A 264 9.05 -16.98 6.02
C VAL A 264 9.84 -16.39 4.87
N ILE A 265 10.72 -17.16 4.30
CA ILE A 265 11.60 -16.75 3.20
C ILE A 265 11.50 -17.77 2.07
N GLY A 266 11.44 -17.31 0.83
CA GLY A 266 11.42 -18.23 -0.31
C GLY A 266 11.03 -17.59 -1.62
N GLN A 267 10.60 -18.42 -2.58
CA GLN A 267 10.03 -17.95 -3.83
C GLN A 267 8.68 -17.24 -3.56
N THR A 268 8.42 -16.14 -4.25
CA THR A 268 7.24 -15.29 -4.01
C THR A 268 5.92 -16.09 -3.97
N ASP A 269 5.73 -17.02 -4.91
CA ASP A 269 4.50 -17.82 -4.94
C ASP A 269 4.41 -18.82 -3.77
N ALA A 270 5.55 -19.37 -3.33
CA ALA A 270 5.60 -20.29 -2.20
C ALA A 270 5.35 -19.54 -0.87
N VAL A 271 5.95 -18.37 -0.68
CA VAL A 271 5.70 -17.52 0.49
C VAL A 271 4.25 -17.10 0.55
N ARG A 272 3.67 -16.64 -0.57
CA ARG A 272 2.25 -16.27 -0.63
C ARG A 272 1.33 -17.44 -0.28
N THR A 273 1.63 -18.64 -0.78
CA THR A 273 0.85 -19.85 -0.45
C THR A 273 0.94 -20.19 1.03
N ALA A 274 2.10 -20.02 1.67
CA ALA A 274 2.26 -20.19 3.11
C ALA A 274 1.41 -19.17 3.90
N LEU A 275 1.46 -17.91 3.50
CA LEU A 275 0.64 -16.83 4.08
C LEU A 275 -0.84 -17.14 4.01
N GLU A 276 -1.35 -17.53 2.84
CA GLU A 276 -2.76 -17.86 2.62
C GLU A 276 -3.22 -19.03 3.51
N ARG A 277 -2.33 -19.99 3.83
CA ARG A 277 -2.65 -21.12 4.71
C ARG A 277 -2.68 -20.74 6.19
N TRP A 278 -1.81 -19.84 6.60
CA TRP A 278 -1.60 -19.48 8.00
C TRP A 278 -2.33 -18.21 8.42
N HIS A 279 -2.83 -17.43 7.47
CA HIS A 279 -3.67 -16.29 7.79
C HIS A 279 -5.05 -16.79 8.24
N PRO A 280 -5.62 -16.23 9.33
CA PRO A 280 -6.98 -16.54 9.70
C PRO A 280 -7.91 -16.14 8.55
N HIS A 281 -8.58 -17.11 7.98
CA HIS A 281 -9.73 -16.83 7.12
C HIS A 281 -10.86 -16.40 8.02
N ASP A 282 -11.25 -15.11 7.97
CA ASP A 282 -12.50 -14.61 8.53
C ASP A 282 -13.72 -15.18 7.79
#